data_aecfd96058f33cd11e0f29083332c170
#
_entry.id   aecfd96058f33cd11e0f29083332c170
#
_cell.length_a   1.000
_cell.length_b   1.000
_cell.length_c   1.000
_cell.angle_alpha   90.00
_cell.angle_beta   90.00
_cell.angle_gamma   90.00
#
_symmetry.space_group_name_H-M   'P 1'
#
loop_
_entity.id
_entity.type
_entity.pdbx_description
1 polymer ?
#
loop_
_entity_poly.entity_id
_entity_poly.type
_entity_poly.pdbx_seq_one_letter_code
_entity_poly.pdbx_strand_id
1 'polypeptide(L)'
;MNNLVEIVNLTKKYGANVAVNNLTVSLPKGKIIGLLGPNGSGKTTLIKMLNGLLTPTEGTIMIDGNYVGPVTKSKVAYLPDRTYLTMNQTIREILDFFQDFYTDFSRERAEEMLKSLGIDPAVKMRTLSKGTKEKV
;
A
#
# COMPACT_ATOMS: atom_id res chain seq x y z
N MET A 1 -21.09 -7.56 12.86
CA MET A 1 -19.88 -8.21 12.33
C MET A 1 -18.72 -7.22 12.28
N ASN A 2 -17.53 -7.72 12.48
CA ASN A 2 -16.36 -6.87 12.63
C ASN A 2 -15.66 -6.67 11.28
N ASN A 3 -16.22 -5.83 10.42
CA ASN A 3 -15.63 -5.52 9.12
C ASN A 3 -14.55 -4.47 9.24
N LEU A 4 -13.41 -4.71 8.59
CA LEU A 4 -12.34 -3.73 8.49
C LEU A 4 -12.59 -2.75 7.35
N VAL A 5 -13.04 -3.26 6.21
CA VAL A 5 -13.33 -2.45 5.02
C VAL A 5 -14.77 -2.63 4.61
N GLU A 6 -15.45 -1.52 4.37
CA GLU A 6 -16.82 -1.50 3.85
C GLU A 6 -16.86 -0.62 2.60
N ILE A 7 -17.25 -1.22 1.49
CA ILE A 7 -17.35 -0.58 0.19
C ILE A 7 -18.81 -0.61 -0.24
N VAL A 8 -19.38 0.53 -0.57
CA VAL A 8 -20.80 0.65 -0.95
C VAL A 8 -20.91 1.42 -2.28
N ASN A 9 -21.50 0.76 -3.27
CA ASN A 9 -21.79 1.31 -4.60
C ASN A 9 -20.61 2.04 -5.25
N LEU A 10 -19.43 1.48 -5.08
CA LEU A 10 -18.19 2.11 -5.54
C LEU A 10 -18.07 2.08 -7.05
N THR A 11 -17.88 3.25 -7.65
CA THR A 11 -17.69 3.40 -9.09
C THR A 11 -16.52 4.34 -9.35
N LYS A 12 -15.63 3.94 -10.27
CA LYS A 12 -14.56 4.80 -10.77
C LYS A 12 -14.58 4.82 -12.28
N LYS A 13 -14.72 6.02 -12.83
CA LYS A 13 -14.76 6.29 -14.28
C LYS A 13 -13.57 7.14 -14.70
N TYR A 14 -13.01 6.84 -15.86
CA TYR A 14 -12.03 7.64 -16.55
C TYR A 14 -12.62 8.00 -17.94
N GLY A 15 -13.31 9.13 -18.02
CA GLY A 15 -14.10 9.47 -19.22
C GLY A 15 -15.19 8.39 -19.47
N ALA A 16 -15.16 7.78 -20.64
CA ALA A 16 -16.11 6.69 -21.01
C ALA A 16 -15.74 5.33 -20.42
N ASN A 17 -14.51 5.17 -19.91
CA ASN A 17 -14.04 3.91 -19.36
C ASN A 17 -14.42 3.75 -17.88
N VAL A 18 -15.14 2.69 -17.55
CA VAL A 18 -15.54 2.35 -16.18
C VAL A 18 -14.56 1.31 -15.64
N ALA A 19 -13.64 1.74 -14.76
CA ALA A 19 -12.63 0.85 -14.17
C ALA A 19 -13.20 0.00 -13.02
N VAL A 20 -14.07 0.58 -12.19
CA VAL A 20 -14.82 -0.11 -11.12
C VAL A 20 -16.27 0.28 -11.26
N ASN A 21 -17.16 -0.69 -11.29
CA ASN A 21 -18.58 -0.48 -11.55
C ASN A 21 -19.46 -0.98 -10.42
N ASN A 22 -20.01 -0.07 -9.64
CA ASN A 22 -21.01 -0.32 -8.59
C ASN A 22 -20.63 -1.47 -7.65
N LEU A 23 -19.42 -1.47 -7.17
CA LEU A 23 -18.93 -2.51 -6.27
C LEU A 23 -19.43 -2.29 -4.85
N THR A 24 -20.04 -3.32 -4.28
CA THR A 24 -20.42 -3.36 -2.85
C THR A 24 -19.85 -4.62 -2.25
N VAL A 25 -18.98 -4.47 -1.25
CA VAL A 25 -18.34 -5.59 -0.57
C VAL A 25 -17.85 -5.17 0.82
N SER A 26 -17.88 -6.11 1.75
CA SER A 26 -17.33 -5.93 3.10
C SER A 26 -16.25 -6.96 3.36
N LEU A 27 -15.13 -6.50 3.91
CA LEU A 27 -13.98 -7.34 4.22
C LEU A 27 -13.78 -7.40 5.74
N PRO A 28 -13.72 -8.61 6.33
CA PRO A 28 -13.58 -8.78 7.76
C PRO A 28 -12.18 -8.45 8.27
N LYS A 29 -12.08 -8.14 9.56
CA LYS A 29 -10.78 -8.00 10.25
C LYS A 29 -10.05 -9.33 10.40
N GLY A 30 -8.72 -9.27 10.47
CA GLY A 30 -7.88 -10.42 10.80
C GLY A 30 -7.83 -11.51 9.74
N LYS A 31 -8.07 -11.16 8.47
CA LYS A 31 -8.03 -12.10 7.34
C LYS A 31 -7.04 -11.66 6.28
N ILE A 32 -6.44 -12.63 5.61
CA ILE A 32 -5.70 -12.41 4.37
C ILE A 32 -6.68 -12.59 3.22
N ILE A 33 -6.81 -11.58 2.39
CA ILE A 33 -7.79 -11.55 1.30
C ILE A 33 -7.06 -11.42 -0.03
N GLY A 34 -7.31 -12.35 -0.94
CA GLY A 34 -6.80 -12.31 -2.31
C GLY A 34 -7.76 -11.54 -3.23
N LEU A 35 -7.21 -10.57 -3.95
CA LEU A 35 -7.93 -9.85 -5.01
C LEU A 35 -7.44 -10.36 -6.36
N LEU A 36 -8.26 -11.16 -7.03
CA LEU A 36 -7.90 -11.85 -8.25
C LEU A 36 -8.70 -11.32 -9.45
N GLY A 37 -8.09 -11.35 -10.59
CA GLY A 37 -8.72 -10.97 -11.85
C GLY A 37 -7.68 -10.67 -12.93
N PRO A 38 -8.10 -10.62 -14.20
CA PRO A 38 -7.20 -10.30 -15.32
C PRO A 38 -6.72 -8.85 -15.25
N ASN A 39 -5.65 -8.54 -15.99
CA ASN A 39 -5.19 -7.17 -16.16
C ASN A 39 -6.30 -6.32 -16.76
N GLY A 40 -6.47 -5.10 -16.26
CA GLY A 40 -7.54 -4.20 -16.67
C GLY A 40 -8.89 -4.43 -16.00
N SER A 41 -8.98 -5.33 -15.00
CA SER A 41 -10.23 -5.60 -14.26
C SER A 41 -10.53 -4.57 -13.15
N GLY A 42 -9.66 -3.60 -12.94
CA GLY A 42 -9.85 -2.54 -11.93
C GLY A 42 -9.21 -2.81 -10.56
N LYS A 43 -8.42 -3.88 -10.42
CA LYS A 43 -7.75 -4.22 -9.13
C LYS A 43 -6.86 -3.09 -8.62
N THR A 44 -5.97 -2.57 -9.47
CA THR A 44 -5.06 -1.48 -9.11
C THR A 44 -5.83 -0.20 -8.77
N THR A 45 -6.89 0.09 -9.52
CA THR A 45 -7.77 1.24 -9.26
C THR A 45 -8.42 1.12 -7.89
N LEU A 46 -8.94 -0.04 -7.54
CA LEU A 46 -9.53 -0.30 -6.22
C LEU A 46 -8.52 -0.12 -5.10
N ILE A 47 -7.33 -0.70 -5.24
CA ILE A 47 -6.25 -0.58 -4.25
C ILE A 47 -5.85 0.87 -4.05
N LYS A 48 -5.71 1.64 -5.12
CA LYS A 48 -5.41 3.07 -5.04
C LYS A 48 -6.50 3.89 -4.35
N MET A 49 -7.76 3.56 -4.55
CA MET A 49 -8.87 4.21 -3.84
C MET A 49 -8.88 3.87 -2.36
N LEU A 50 -8.57 2.62 -1.98
CA LEU A 50 -8.43 2.21 -0.58
C LEU A 50 -7.30 2.98 0.14
N ASN A 51 -6.26 3.35 -0.58
CA ASN A 51 -5.13 4.12 -0.05
C ASN A 51 -5.32 5.65 -0.13
N GLY A 52 -6.45 6.11 -0.65
CA GLY A 52 -6.70 7.54 -0.82
C GLY A 52 -5.85 8.21 -1.91
N LEU A 53 -5.27 7.43 -2.82
CA LEU A 53 -4.50 7.92 -3.97
C LEU A 53 -5.41 8.31 -5.14
N LEU A 54 -6.61 7.76 -5.17
CA LEU A 54 -7.67 8.09 -6.12
C LEU A 54 -8.96 8.34 -5.37
N THR A 55 -9.74 9.29 -5.87
CA THR A 55 -11.09 9.58 -5.36
C THR A 55 -12.11 8.80 -6.19
N PRO A 56 -13.07 8.10 -5.57
CA PRO A 56 -14.18 7.48 -6.28
C PRO A 56 -14.99 8.50 -7.09
N THR A 57 -15.54 8.06 -8.22
CA THR A 57 -16.53 8.86 -8.96
C THR A 57 -17.87 8.84 -8.23
N GLU A 58 -18.25 7.68 -7.73
CA GLU A 58 -19.46 7.47 -6.92
C GLU A 58 -19.18 6.42 -5.85
N GLY A 59 -20.02 6.40 -4.81
CA GLY A 59 -19.93 5.44 -3.74
C GLY A 59 -18.97 5.81 -2.64
N THR A 60 -18.81 4.93 -1.66
CA THR A 60 -18.02 5.20 -0.46
C THR A 60 -17.15 4.02 -0.07
N ILE A 61 -16.03 4.34 0.57
CA ILE A 61 -15.15 3.38 1.22
C ILE A 61 -14.96 3.82 2.68
N MET A 62 -15.17 2.88 3.59
CA MET A 62 -14.84 3.07 5.00
C MET A 62 -13.82 2.01 5.42
N ILE A 63 -12.84 2.43 6.20
CA ILE A 63 -11.81 1.56 6.78
C ILE A 63 -11.83 1.77 8.29
N ASP A 64 -12.09 0.69 9.03
CA ASP A 64 -12.20 0.72 10.50
C ASP A 64 -13.17 1.81 10.99
N GLY A 65 -14.33 1.92 10.32
CA GLY A 65 -15.37 2.87 10.65
C GLY A 65 -15.13 4.32 10.21
N ASN A 66 -14.06 4.59 9.47
CA ASN A 66 -13.72 5.94 8.99
C ASN A 66 -13.70 6.00 7.46
N TYR A 67 -14.23 7.08 6.90
CA TYR A 67 -14.07 7.36 5.48
C TYR A 67 -12.61 7.52 5.11
N VAL A 68 -12.23 7.13 3.89
CA VAL A 68 -10.84 7.25 3.41
C VAL A 68 -10.37 8.71 3.51
N GLY A 69 -9.26 8.91 4.20
CA GLY A 69 -8.69 10.23 4.48
C GLY A 69 -7.47 10.14 5.40
N PRO A 70 -7.10 11.23 6.07
CA PRO A 70 -5.92 11.27 6.94
C PRO A 70 -5.90 10.18 8.01
N VAL A 71 -7.04 9.90 8.64
CA VAL A 71 -7.16 8.86 9.68
C VAL A 71 -6.89 7.47 9.11
N THR A 72 -7.48 7.13 7.97
CA THR A 72 -7.28 5.81 7.35
C THR A 72 -5.88 5.66 6.77
N LYS A 73 -5.28 6.73 6.26
CA LYS A 73 -3.89 6.72 5.77
C LYS A 73 -2.88 6.36 6.86
N SER A 74 -3.15 6.72 8.11
CA SER A 74 -2.29 6.34 9.25
C SER A 74 -2.42 4.85 9.62
N LYS A 75 -3.48 4.17 9.17
CA LYS A 75 -3.77 2.76 9.47
C LYS A 75 -3.46 1.80 8.33
N VAL A 76 -3.21 2.32 7.14
CA VAL A 76 -3.01 1.53 5.91
C VAL A 76 -1.57 1.62 5.45
N ALA A 77 -0.95 0.47 5.19
CA ALA A 77 0.33 0.39 4.50
C ALA A 77 0.11 -0.08 3.06
N TYR A 78 0.71 0.61 2.12
CA TYR A 78 0.61 0.31 0.69
C TYR A 78 1.97 -0.09 0.13
N LEU A 79 2.01 -1.28 -0.48
CA LEU A 79 3.20 -1.77 -1.16
C LEU A 79 2.90 -1.90 -2.66
N PRO A 80 3.36 -0.95 -3.50
CA PRO A 80 3.14 -1.00 -4.94
C PRO A 80 4.01 -2.06 -5.63
N ASP A 81 3.65 -2.42 -6.88
CA ASP A 81 4.40 -3.37 -7.71
C ASP A 81 5.82 -2.91 -8.02
N ARG A 82 6.01 -1.59 -8.09
CA ARG A 82 7.31 -0.98 -8.36
C ARG A 82 7.81 -0.25 -7.13
N THR A 83 9.08 -0.44 -6.81
CA THR A 83 9.70 0.35 -5.76
C THR A 83 9.73 1.83 -6.12
N TYR A 84 9.38 2.68 -5.17
CA TYR A 84 9.51 4.13 -5.26
C TYR A 84 10.71 4.64 -4.44
N LEU A 85 11.48 3.74 -3.85
CA LEU A 85 12.67 4.08 -3.09
C LEU A 85 13.76 4.61 -4.02
N THR A 86 14.50 5.61 -3.56
CA THR A 86 15.54 6.26 -4.35
C THR A 86 16.71 5.32 -4.60
N MET A 87 16.99 5.01 -5.86
CA MET A 87 18.02 4.04 -6.25
C MET A 87 19.45 4.49 -5.89
N ASN A 88 19.71 5.78 -5.82
CA ASN A 88 21.02 6.34 -5.51
C ASN A 88 21.34 6.41 -4.01
N GLN A 89 20.37 6.19 -3.15
CA GLN A 89 20.56 6.18 -1.71
C GLN A 89 20.99 4.80 -1.22
N THR A 90 21.79 4.78 -0.15
CA THR A 90 22.04 3.56 0.61
C THR A 90 20.78 3.16 1.39
N ILE A 91 20.69 1.90 1.74
CA ILE A 91 19.58 1.43 2.57
C ILE A 91 19.54 2.18 3.91
N ARG A 92 20.72 2.46 4.50
CA ARG A 92 20.82 3.23 5.74
C ARG A 92 20.22 4.64 5.62
N GLU A 93 20.48 5.34 4.52
CA GLU A 93 19.89 6.66 4.26
C GLU A 93 18.38 6.59 4.10
N ILE A 94 17.85 5.53 3.49
CA ILE A 94 16.41 5.28 3.39
C ILE A 94 15.80 5.05 4.77
N LEU A 95 16.46 4.27 5.63
CA LEU A 95 16.00 4.07 7.02
C LEU A 95 16.01 5.37 7.81
N ASP A 96 17.03 6.22 7.63
CA ASP A 96 17.11 7.54 8.25
C ASP A 96 15.91 8.40 7.84
N PHE A 97 15.56 8.41 6.56
CA PHE A 97 14.40 9.12 6.04
C PHE A 97 13.09 8.63 6.69
N PHE A 98 12.86 7.33 6.76
CA PHE A 98 11.66 6.77 7.38
C PHE A 98 11.60 7.08 8.88
N GLN A 99 12.71 7.06 9.58
CA GLN A 99 12.80 7.40 10.99
C GLN A 99 12.44 8.86 11.25
N ASP A 100 12.84 9.77 10.36
CA ASP A 100 12.58 11.20 10.50
C ASP A 100 11.12 11.57 10.21
N PHE A 101 10.48 10.89 9.27
CA PHE A 101 9.15 11.27 8.77
C PHE A 101 7.99 10.42 9.31
N TYR A 102 8.26 9.24 9.86
CA TYR A 102 7.23 8.32 10.34
C TYR A 102 7.43 7.99 11.82
N THR A 103 6.51 8.43 12.66
CA THR A 103 6.59 8.24 14.11
C THR A 103 6.42 6.78 14.54
N ASP A 104 5.75 5.97 13.73
CA ASP A 104 5.51 4.56 13.97
C ASP A 104 6.57 3.64 13.35
N PHE A 105 7.59 4.21 12.70
CA PHE A 105 8.70 3.45 12.14
C PHE A 105 9.69 3.02 13.24
N SER A 106 9.98 1.71 13.30
CA SER A 106 10.97 1.14 14.22
C SER A 106 12.28 0.85 13.51
N ARG A 107 13.29 1.69 13.73
CA ARG A 107 14.65 1.51 13.20
C ARG A 107 15.25 0.16 13.61
N GLU A 108 15.12 -0.18 14.86
CA GLU A 108 15.63 -1.44 15.43
C GLU A 108 15.05 -2.66 14.71
N ARG A 109 13.73 -2.70 14.52
CA ARG A 109 13.06 -3.76 13.77
C ARG A 109 13.52 -3.86 12.32
N ALA A 110 13.66 -2.73 11.65
CA ALA A 110 14.12 -2.66 10.27
C ALA A 110 15.54 -3.23 10.14
N GLU A 111 16.44 -2.86 11.03
CA GLU A 111 17.81 -3.36 11.06
C GLU A 111 17.89 -4.86 11.35
N GLU A 112 17.09 -5.37 12.27
CA GLU A 112 16.96 -6.80 12.53
C GLU A 112 16.47 -7.57 11.31
N MET A 113 15.48 -7.04 10.62
CA MET A 113 14.94 -7.67 9.41
C MET A 113 15.98 -7.69 8.27
N LEU A 114 16.71 -6.61 8.06
CA LEU A 114 17.80 -6.56 7.08
C LEU A 114 18.89 -7.59 7.40
N LYS A 115 19.27 -7.70 8.65
CA LYS A 115 20.26 -8.69 9.11
C LYS A 115 19.75 -10.11 8.85
N SER A 116 18.50 -10.39 9.17
CA SER A 116 17.84 -11.68 8.95
C SER A 116 17.80 -12.06 7.46
N LEU A 117 17.65 -11.07 6.57
CA LEU A 117 17.64 -11.23 5.12
C LEU A 117 19.04 -11.23 4.48
N GLY A 118 20.10 -11.00 5.27
CA GLY A 118 21.47 -10.92 4.77
C GLY A 118 21.75 -9.68 3.92
N ILE A 119 21.07 -8.56 4.18
CA ILE A 119 21.21 -7.32 3.43
C ILE A 119 22.06 -6.33 4.22
N ASP A 120 23.16 -5.85 3.61
CA ASP A 120 24.02 -4.83 4.20
C ASP A 120 23.40 -3.43 4.03
N PRO A 121 23.14 -2.68 5.13
CA PRO A 121 22.60 -1.33 5.04
C PRO A 121 23.51 -0.30 4.37
N ALA A 122 24.80 -0.58 4.22
CA ALA A 122 25.76 0.33 3.61
C ALA A 122 25.71 0.35 2.08
N VAL A 123 25.01 -0.60 1.44
CA VAL A 123 24.94 -0.66 -0.01
C VAL A 123 23.85 0.25 -0.56
N LYS A 124 24.04 0.72 -1.79
CA LYS A 124 23.02 1.50 -2.51
C LYS A 124 21.95 0.58 -3.10
N MET A 125 20.69 1.05 -3.12
CA MET A 125 19.57 0.31 -3.69
C MET A 125 19.85 -0.17 -5.12
N ARG A 126 20.46 0.65 -5.95
CA ARG A 126 20.75 0.31 -7.37
C ARG A 126 21.65 -0.91 -7.53
N THR A 127 22.47 -1.26 -6.52
CA THR A 127 23.40 -2.40 -6.58
C THR A 127 22.74 -3.73 -6.23
N LEU A 128 21.52 -3.69 -5.75
CA LEU A 128 20.77 -4.89 -5.37
C LEU A 128 20.11 -5.53 -6.58
N SER A 129 19.97 -6.86 -6.57
CA SER A 129 19.12 -7.57 -7.52
C SER A 129 17.66 -7.15 -7.38
N LYS A 130 16.83 -7.38 -8.41
CA LYS A 130 15.39 -7.06 -8.36
C LYS A 130 14.71 -7.71 -7.14
N GLY A 131 14.94 -8.99 -6.91
CA GLY A 131 14.35 -9.71 -5.78
C GLY A 131 14.84 -9.20 -4.43
N THR A 132 16.09 -8.79 -4.33
CA THR A 132 16.63 -8.19 -3.09
C THR A 132 16.05 -6.79 -2.85
N LYS A 133 15.87 -5.97 -3.89
CA LYS A 133 15.18 -4.67 -3.77
C LYS A 133 13.76 -4.81 -3.22
N GLU A 134 13.05 -5.84 -3.62
CA GLU A 134 11.68 -6.12 -3.15
C GLU A 134 11.63 -6.50 -1.66
N LYS A 135 12.74 -6.98 -1.09
CA LYS A 135 12.84 -7.31 0.34
C LYS A 135 13.09 -6.08 1.23
N VAL A 136 13.64 -5.01 0.68
CA VAL A 136 13.92 -3.76 1.41
C VAL A 136 12.65 -2.92 1.55
#